data_d41ecfeaab43765ecb1a85e4acdb7c87
#
_entry.id   d41ecfeaab43765ecb1a85e4acdb7c87
#
_cell.length_a   1.000
_cell.length_b   1.000
_cell.length_c   1.000
_cell.angle_alpha   90.00
_cell.angle_beta   90.00
_cell.angle_gamma   90.00
#
_symmetry.space_group_name_H-M   'P 1'
#
loop_
_entity.id
_entity.type
_entity.pdbx_description
1 polymer ?
#
loop_
_entity_poly.entity_id
_entity_poly.type
_entity_poly.pdbx_seq_one_letter_code
_entity_poly.pdbx_strand_id
1 'polypeptide(L)'
;MEERIDNETVQQIDLISMLKDIGREWLTILLLAIAAALFADIWICATYQPEYRTSTTFVVTAKGMNNNIYQNLNSTKELAGQFTEILGSNVLKKKVAQDLGVNSLEVETSVDLVPETNLITLSVKAGTAAESYRILQSVMENYNTVSDYAIKNVIIETIQQPSVAMAPINPLDEKRTSHE
;
A
#
# COMPACT_ATOMS: atom_id res chain seq x y z
N MET A 1 1.58 18.33 79.21
CA MET A 1 1.79 18.75 77.80
C MET A 1 1.78 17.48 77.03
N GLU A 2 0.57 17.10 76.66
CA GLU A 2 0.26 15.82 75.95
C GLU A 2 0.29 16.06 74.45
N GLU A 3 1.25 15.43 73.83
CA GLU A 3 1.45 15.46 72.36
C GLU A 3 0.45 14.54 71.77
N ARG A 4 -0.53 15.15 71.08
CA ARG A 4 -1.58 14.44 70.34
C ARG A 4 -0.98 13.96 69.00
N ILE A 5 -0.66 12.67 68.96
CA ILE A 5 -0.25 12.00 67.73
C ILE A 5 -1.50 11.89 66.85
N ASP A 6 -1.54 12.71 65.81
CA ASP A 6 -2.53 12.56 64.72
C ASP A 6 -2.33 11.21 64.03
N ASN A 7 -3.28 10.31 64.26
CA ASN A 7 -3.41 9.08 63.51
C ASN A 7 -3.79 9.44 62.09
N GLU A 8 -2.79 9.58 61.24
CA GLU A 8 -3.02 9.47 59.80
C GLU A 8 -3.68 8.11 59.54
N THR A 9 -4.94 8.13 59.18
CA THR A 9 -5.66 6.95 58.67
C THR A 9 -5.01 6.56 57.37
N VAL A 10 -3.99 5.72 57.45
CA VAL A 10 -3.48 4.99 56.29
C VAL A 10 -4.65 4.14 55.77
N GLN A 11 -5.23 4.59 54.68
CA GLN A 11 -6.26 3.86 53.98
C GLN A 11 -5.64 2.55 53.48
N GLN A 12 -5.67 1.52 54.31
CA GLN A 12 -5.27 0.20 53.91
C GLN A 12 -6.22 -0.25 52.81
N ILE A 13 -5.72 -0.24 51.62
CA ILE A 13 -6.45 -0.83 50.48
C ILE A 13 -6.58 -2.32 50.76
N ASP A 14 -7.76 -2.73 51.19
CA ASP A 14 -8.06 -4.13 51.46
C ASP A 14 -8.15 -4.90 50.13
N LEU A 15 -7.00 -5.40 49.69
CA LEU A 15 -6.88 -6.20 48.47
C LEU A 15 -7.79 -7.41 48.48
N ILE A 16 -8.13 -7.97 49.65
CA ILE A 16 -9.00 -9.12 49.80
C ILE A 16 -10.46 -8.72 49.50
N SER A 17 -10.89 -7.57 49.98
CA SER A 17 -12.23 -7.03 49.63
C SER A 17 -12.35 -6.71 48.15
N MET A 18 -11.32 -6.11 47.56
CA MET A 18 -11.28 -5.88 46.09
C MET A 18 -11.36 -7.19 45.31
N LEU A 19 -10.60 -8.21 45.71
CA LEU A 19 -10.66 -9.53 45.04
C LEU A 19 -12.02 -10.19 45.17
N LYS A 20 -12.69 -10.05 46.31
CA LYS A 20 -14.01 -10.59 46.57
C LYS A 20 -15.10 -9.87 45.78
N ASP A 21 -14.99 -8.56 45.60
CA ASP A 21 -15.91 -7.77 44.79
C ASP A 21 -15.72 -8.06 43.30
N ILE A 22 -14.50 -8.22 42.82
CA ILE A 22 -14.18 -8.70 41.47
C ILE A 22 -14.76 -10.10 41.25
N GLY A 23 -14.61 -11.01 42.22
CA GLY A 23 -15.18 -12.36 42.13
C GLY A 23 -16.72 -12.39 42.14
N ARG A 24 -17.39 -11.39 42.70
CA ARG A 24 -18.85 -11.28 42.70
C ARG A 24 -19.39 -10.68 41.40
N GLU A 25 -18.60 -9.81 40.77
CA GLU A 25 -18.99 -9.09 39.56
C GLU A 25 -18.30 -9.67 38.29
N TRP A 26 -17.69 -10.85 38.39
CA TRP A 26 -16.94 -11.46 37.30
C TRP A 26 -17.76 -11.61 36.00
N LEU A 27 -19.07 -11.80 36.14
CA LEU A 27 -20.00 -11.97 35.02
C LEU A 27 -20.20 -10.65 34.27
N THR A 28 -20.27 -9.52 34.98
CA THR A 28 -20.35 -8.16 34.40
C THR A 28 -19.03 -7.79 33.70
N ILE A 29 -17.89 -8.13 34.31
CA ILE A 29 -16.57 -7.91 33.71
C ILE A 29 -16.43 -8.74 32.43
N LEU A 30 -16.83 -10.04 32.46
CA LEU A 30 -16.79 -10.91 31.30
C LEU A 30 -17.69 -10.39 30.17
N LEU A 31 -18.90 -9.94 30.51
CA LEU A 31 -19.84 -9.41 29.53
C LEU A 31 -19.32 -8.12 28.89
N LEU A 32 -18.70 -7.25 29.69
CA LEU A 32 -18.06 -6.01 29.20
C LEU A 32 -16.88 -6.33 28.29
N ALA A 33 -16.06 -7.31 28.65
CA ALA A 33 -14.91 -7.76 27.83
C ALA A 33 -15.37 -8.31 26.47
N ILE A 34 -16.43 -9.13 26.46
CA ILE A 34 -17.02 -9.64 25.21
C ILE A 34 -17.58 -8.50 24.38
N ALA A 35 -18.31 -7.56 24.98
CA ALA A 35 -18.85 -6.42 24.28
C ALA A 35 -17.76 -5.54 23.66
N ALA A 36 -16.66 -5.30 24.39
CA ALA A 36 -15.51 -4.56 23.91
C ALA A 36 -14.81 -5.28 22.74
N ALA A 37 -14.65 -6.60 22.81
CA ALA A 37 -14.08 -7.40 21.73
C ALA A 37 -14.93 -7.35 20.46
N LEU A 38 -16.26 -7.50 20.59
CA LEU A 38 -17.18 -7.40 19.46
C LEU A 38 -17.17 -6.01 18.84
N PHE A 39 -17.10 -4.96 19.67
CA PHE A 39 -17.02 -3.59 19.18
C PHE A 39 -15.72 -3.36 18.42
N ALA A 40 -14.59 -3.88 18.91
CA ALA A 40 -13.31 -3.80 18.22
C ALA A 40 -13.33 -4.53 16.87
N ASP A 41 -13.90 -5.74 16.80
CA ASP A 41 -14.05 -6.49 15.55
C ASP A 41 -14.91 -5.74 14.53
N ILE A 42 -16.04 -5.19 14.96
CA ILE A 42 -16.91 -4.37 14.09
C ILE A 42 -16.17 -3.13 13.58
N TRP A 43 -15.41 -2.47 14.45
CA TRP A 43 -14.62 -1.30 14.08
C TRP A 43 -13.56 -1.63 13.04
N ILE A 44 -12.81 -2.71 13.24
CA ILE A 44 -11.80 -3.21 12.28
C ILE A 44 -12.44 -3.52 10.93
N CYS A 45 -13.56 -4.25 10.93
CA CYS A 45 -14.27 -4.58 9.70
C CYS A 45 -14.83 -3.35 8.97
N ALA A 46 -15.34 -2.35 9.72
CA ALA A 46 -15.89 -1.12 9.14
C ALA A 46 -14.81 -0.18 8.57
N THR A 47 -13.59 -0.24 9.11
CA THR A 47 -12.47 0.61 8.68
C THR A 47 -11.58 -0.09 7.66
N TYR A 48 -11.81 -1.37 7.40
CA TYR A 48 -11.02 -2.14 6.44
C TYR A 48 -11.29 -1.66 5.01
N GLN A 49 -10.22 -1.25 4.34
CA GLN A 49 -10.23 -0.96 2.91
C GLN A 49 -9.29 -1.95 2.21
N PRO A 50 -9.84 -2.87 1.41
CA PRO A 50 -9.02 -3.79 0.65
C PRO A 50 -8.21 -3.02 -0.40
N GLU A 51 -6.95 -3.38 -0.54
CA GLU A 51 -6.07 -2.84 -1.59
C GLU A 51 -5.67 -3.97 -2.54
N TYR A 52 -5.85 -3.72 -3.82
CA TYR A 52 -5.46 -4.64 -4.89
C TYR A 52 -4.32 -4.04 -5.68
N ARG A 53 -3.30 -4.85 -5.95
CA ARG A 53 -2.15 -4.45 -6.75
C ARG A 53 -2.13 -5.20 -8.06
N THR A 54 -2.06 -4.46 -9.15
CA THR A 54 -1.76 -4.99 -10.48
C THR A 54 -0.42 -4.44 -10.93
N SER A 55 0.44 -5.28 -11.49
CA SER A 55 1.76 -4.89 -11.96
C SER A 55 2.06 -5.44 -13.34
N THR A 56 2.95 -4.74 -14.04
CA THR A 56 3.51 -5.15 -15.33
C THR A 56 4.99 -4.81 -15.34
N THR A 57 5.77 -5.60 -16.10
CA THR A 57 7.20 -5.39 -16.25
C THR A 57 7.55 -5.14 -17.70
N PHE A 58 8.31 -4.09 -17.92
CA PHE A 58 8.82 -3.68 -19.23
C PHE A 58 10.33 -3.85 -19.30
N VAL A 59 10.82 -4.15 -20.49
CA VAL A 59 12.22 -3.94 -20.83
C VAL A 59 12.37 -2.66 -21.65
N VAL A 60 13.35 -1.85 -21.31
CA VAL A 60 13.67 -0.62 -22.04
C VAL A 60 14.91 -0.83 -22.88
N THR A 61 14.80 -0.58 -24.20
CA THR A 61 15.90 -0.72 -25.15
C THR A 61 15.99 0.51 -26.05
N ALA A 62 17.18 0.90 -26.44
CA ALA A 62 17.36 1.97 -27.41
C ALA A 62 17.24 1.46 -28.85
N LYS A 63 16.53 2.20 -29.69
CA LYS A 63 16.35 1.88 -31.10
C LYS A 63 17.67 2.03 -31.87
N GLY A 64 18.11 0.97 -32.56
CA GLY A 64 19.32 0.99 -33.38
C GLY A 64 20.60 0.54 -32.69
N MET A 65 20.53 0.04 -31.45
CA MET A 65 21.66 -0.60 -30.79
C MET A 65 21.91 -1.99 -31.39
N ASN A 66 23.07 -2.17 -32.01
CA ASN A 66 23.57 -3.46 -32.44
C ASN A 66 23.81 -4.37 -31.22
N ASN A 67 23.71 -5.68 -31.42
CA ASN A 67 23.69 -6.80 -30.45
C ASN A 67 24.77 -6.85 -29.35
N ASN A 68 25.52 -5.80 -29.07
CA ASN A 68 26.46 -5.74 -27.95
C ASN A 68 25.77 -5.32 -26.65
N ILE A 69 25.02 -6.23 -26.08
CA ILE A 69 24.22 -6.07 -24.85
C ILE A 69 25.05 -5.49 -23.69
N TYR A 70 26.30 -5.92 -23.54
CA TYR A 70 27.16 -5.51 -22.41
C TYR A 70 27.70 -4.07 -22.49
N GLN A 71 27.95 -3.54 -23.69
CA GLN A 71 28.46 -2.18 -23.85
C GLN A 71 27.36 -1.11 -23.68
N ASN A 72 26.09 -1.52 -23.79
CA ASN A 72 24.93 -0.63 -23.83
C ASN A 72 24.12 -0.65 -22.54
N LEU A 73 24.47 -1.50 -21.55
CA LEU A 73 23.69 -1.66 -20.33
C LEU A 73 23.58 -0.36 -19.52
N ASN A 74 24.65 0.42 -19.42
CA ASN A 74 24.62 1.70 -18.70
C ASN A 74 23.69 2.73 -19.37
N SER A 75 23.75 2.81 -20.71
CA SER A 75 22.86 3.71 -21.46
C SER A 75 21.39 3.26 -21.37
N THR A 76 21.13 1.98 -21.40
CA THR A 76 19.75 1.45 -21.23
C THR A 76 19.22 1.61 -19.81
N LYS A 77 20.10 1.54 -18.78
CA LYS A 77 19.74 1.85 -17.39
C LYS A 77 19.35 3.33 -17.25
N GLU A 78 20.12 4.22 -17.85
CA GLU A 78 19.82 5.66 -17.83
C GLU A 78 18.49 5.97 -18.52
N LEU A 79 18.23 5.36 -19.68
CA LEU A 79 16.94 5.46 -20.38
C LEU A 79 15.80 4.90 -19.53
N ALA A 80 16.01 3.76 -18.87
CA ALA A 80 15.01 3.19 -17.97
C ALA A 80 14.71 4.10 -16.78
N GLY A 81 15.72 4.79 -16.23
CA GLY A 81 15.54 5.81 -15.19
C GLY A 81 14.69 6.99 -15.66
N GLN A 82 15.00 7.54 -16.84
CA GLN A 82 14.21 8.62 -17.44
C GLN A 82 12.78 8.19 -17.71
N PHE A 83 12.59 6.95 -18.13
CA PHE A 83 11.26 6.39 -18.37
C PHE A 83 10.45 6.21 -17.09
N THR A 84 11.12 5.84 -16.00
CA THR A 84 10.53 5.77 -14.66
C THR A 84 9.96 7.12 -14.24
N GLU A 85 10.70 8.22 -14.50
CA GLU A 85 10.22 9.58 -14.22
C GLU A 85 9.00 9.96 -15.07
N ILE A 86 8.97 9.55 -16.33
CA ILE A 86 7.81 9.79 -17.20
C ILE A 86 6.58 9.06 -16.71
N LEU A 87 6.72 7.78 -16.38
CA LEU A 87 5.62 6.98 -15.84
C LEU A 87 5.09 7.51 -14.51
N GLY A 88 5.97 8.07 -13.66
CA GLY A 88 5.60 8.72 -12.40
C GLY A 88 5.08 10.15 -12.56
N SER A 89 5.13 10.72 -13.76
CA SER A 89 4.86 12.14 -13.99
C SER A 89 3.39 12.52 -13.78
N ASN A 90 3.18 13.74 -13.28
CA ASN A 90 1.84 14.30 -13.15
C ASN A 90 1.13 14.51 -14.51
N VAL A 91 1.89 14.62 -15.59
CA VAL A 91 1.33 14.75 -16.94
C VAL A 91 0.63 13.47 -17.34
N LEU A 92 1.29 12.32 -17.14
CA LEU A 92 0.70 11.02 -17.42
C LEU A 92 -0.48 10.71 -16.49
N LYS A 93 -0.35 11.02 -15.19
CA LYS A 93 -1.46 10.86 -14.23
C LYS A 93 -2.70 11.65 -14.62
N LYS A 94 -2.54 12.90 -15.06
CA LYS A 94 -3.65 13.71 -15.55
C LYS A 94 -4.27 13.13 -16.82
N LYS A 95 -3.45 12.64 -17.75
CA LYS A 95 -3.94 12.02 -18.99
C LYS A 95 -4.76 10.77 -18.69
N VAL A 96 -4.27 9.91 -17.80
CA VAL A 96 -4.97 8.71 -17.35
C VAL A 96 -6.28 9.06 -16.63
N ALA A 97 -6.26 10.09 -15.76
CA ALA A 97 -7.47 10.56 -15.09
C ALA A 97 -8.54 11.03 -16.09
N GLN A 98 -8.14 11.77 -17.12
CA GLN A 98 -9.04 12.22 -18.20
C GLN A 98 -9.61 11.03 -18.99
N ASP A 99 -8.78 10.06 -19.31
CA ASP A 99 -9.17 8.85 -20.04
C ASP A 99 -10.18 8.01 -19.26
N LEU A 100 -10.00 7.91 -17.95
CA LEU A 100 -10.89 7.20 -17.04
C LEU A 100 -12.12 8.01 -16.61
N GLY A 101 -12.19 9.31 -16.98
CA GLY A 101 -13.30 10.21 -16.62
C GLY A 101 -13.36 10.59 -15.15
N VAL A 102 -12.20 10.59 -14.44
CA VAL A 102 -12.09 11.00 -13.04
C VAL A 102 -11.38 12.34 -12.91
N ASN A 103 -11.71 13.11 -11.87
CA ASN A 103 -11.14 14.45 -11.67
C ASN A 103 -9.67 14.43 -11.26
N SER A 104 -9.27 13.41 -10.50
CA SER A 104 -7.88 13.17 -10.08
C SER A 104 -7.63 11.69 -9.94
N LEU A 105 -6.40 11.26 -10.23
CA LEU A 105 -5.98 9.89 -9.99
C LEU A 105 -5.39 9.83 -8.57
N GLU A 106 -6.24 9.58 -7.57
CA GLU A 106 -5.84 9.39 -6.17
C GLU A 106 -5.36 7.96 -5.88
N VAL A 107 -4.73 7.36 -6.86
CA VAL A 107 -4.27 5.97 -6.80
C VAL A 107 -2.78 5.93 -6.67
N GLU A 108 -2.29 5.10 -5.77
CA GLU A 108 -0.87 4.88 -5.59
C GLU A 108 -0.30 4.13 -6.79
N THR A 109 0.47 4.86 -7.59
CA THR A 109 1.23 4.30 -8.72
C THR A 109 2.69 4.30 -8.34
N SER A 110 3.31 3.13 -8.27
CA SER A 110 4.75 2.99 -8.07
C SER A 110 5.42 2.52 -9.36
N VAL A 111 6.59 3.08 -9.62
CA VAL A 111 7.43 2.73 -10.75
C VAL A 111 8.81 2.43 -10.20
N ASP A 112 9.23 1.18 -10.33
CA ASP A 112 10.45 0.68 -9.75
C ASP A 112 11.39 0.19 -10.85
N LEU A 113 12.60 0.73 -10.87
CA LEU A 113 13.68 0.21 -11.69
C LEU A 113 14.33 -0.98 -10.98
N VAL A 114 14.35 -2.13 -11.64
CA VAL A 114 15.02 -3.31 -11.08
C VAL A 114 16.55 -3.06 -11.10
N PRO A 115 17.22 -3.08 -9.94
CA PRO A 115 18.64 -2.79 -9.82
C PRO A 115 19.48 -3.62 -10.80
N GLU A 116 20.52 -3.00 -11.35
CA GLU A 116 21.45 -3.62 -12.28
C GLU A 116 20.84 -4.17 -13.59
N THR A 117 19.62 -3.75 -13.92
CA THR A 117 18.92 -4.15 -15.14
C THR A 117 18.33 -2.96 -15.89
N ASN A 118 17.76 -3.20 -17.06
CA ASN A 118 16.96 -2.26 -17.83
C ASN A 118 15.46 -2.59 -17.72
N LEU A 119 15.06 -3.27 -16.64
CA LEU A 119 13.68 -3.65 -16.37
C LEU A 119 13.02 -2.61 -15.47
N ILE A 120 11.79 -2.24 -15.83
CA ILE A 120 10.94 -1.36 -15.03
C ILE A 120 9.68 -2.12 -14.66
N THR A 121 9.36 -2.10 -13.39
CA THR A 121 8.08 -2.63 -12.88
C THR A 121 7.16 -1.46 -12.56
N LEU A 122 6.04 -1.40 -13.24
CA LEU A 122 4.94 -0.48 -12.95
C LEU A 122 3.89 -1.22 -12.14
N SER A 123 3.53 -0.68 -10.99
CA SER A 123 2.50 -1.22 -10.11
C SER A 123 1.45 -0.15 -9.81
N VAL A 124 0.19 -0.56 -9.81
CA VAL A 124 -0.96 0.27 -9.46
C VAL A 124 -1.71 -0.40 -8.32
N LYS A 125 -1.98 0.36 -7.25
CA LYS A 125 -2.84 -0.06 -6.16
C LYS A 125 -4.18 0.67 -6.25
N ALA A 126 -5.27 -0.06 -6.08
CA ALA A 126 -6.63 0.49 -6.04
C ALA A 126 -7.54 -0.29 -5.10
N GLY A 127 -8.71 0.25 -4.79
CA GLY A 127 -9.69 -0.38 -3.91
C GLY A 127 -10.31 -1.66 -4.46
N THR A 128 -10.22 -1.88 -5.78
CA THR A 128 -10.71 -3.11 -6.44
C THR A 128 -9.71 -3.63 -7.45
N ALA A 129 -9.72 -4.95 -7.66
CA ALA A 129 -8.85 -5.61 -8.64
C ALA A 129 -9.14 -5.14 -10.09
N ALA A 130 -10.40 -4.90 -10.42
CA ALA A 130 -10.80 -4.41 -11.73
C ALA A 130 -10.33 -2.97 -11.98
N GLU A 131 -10.37 -2.14 -10.95
CA GLU A 131 -9.92 -0.75 -11.01
C GLU A 131 -8.40 -0.66 -11.17
N SER A 132 -7.62 -1.39 -10.36
CA SER A 132 -6.17 -1.42 -10.50
C SER A 132 -5.72 -1.88 -11.89
N TYR A 133 -6.41 -2.87 -12.46
CA TYR A 133 -6.15 -3.36 -13.81
C TYR A 133 -6.49 -2.30 -14.88
N ARG A 134 -7.67 -1.67 -14.80
CA ARG A 134 -8.09 -0.63 -15.76
C ARG A 134 -7.16 0.58 -15.75
N ILE A 135 -6.72 1.00 -14.57
CA ILE A 135 -5.79 2.11 -14.44
C ILE A 135 -4.44 1.74 -15.06
N LEU A 136 -3.91 0.55 -14.76
CA LEU A 136 -2.67 0.08 -15.35
C LEU A 136 -2.75 0.01 -16.87
N GLN A 137 -3.85 -0.51 -17.41
CA GLN A 137 -4.09 -0.56 -18.85
C GLN A 137 -4.13 0.84 -19.48
N SER A 138 -4.84 1.80 -18.87
CA SER A 138 -4.88 3.18 -19.34
C SER A 138 -3.49 3.85 -19.29
N VAL A 139 -2.68 3.56 -18.24
CA VAL A 139 -1.29 4.00 -18.21
C VAL A 139 -0.51 3.44 -19.40
N MET A 140 -0.65 2.14 -19.69
CA MET A 140 0.03 1.49 -20.81
C MET A 140 -0.41 2.04 -22.19
N GLU A 141 -1.65 2.44 -22.34
CA GLU A 141 -2.17 3.03 -23.58
C GLU A 141 -1.71 4.48 -23.77
N ASN A 142 -1.59 5.23 -22.69
CA ASN A 142 -1.28 6.66 -22.74
C ASN A 142 0.22 6.97 -22.61
N TYR A 143 1.07 6.04 -22.17
CA TYR A 143 2.49 6.33 -21.97
C TYR A 143 3.19 6.70 -23.29
N ASN A 144 2.85 6.07 -24.40
CA ASN A 144 3.42 6.36 -25.71
C ASN A 144 3.23 7.83 -26.11
N THR A 145 2.03 8.37 -25.83
CA THR A 145 1.72 9.78 -26.14
C THR A 145 2.62 10.73 -25.35
N VAL A 146 3.00 10.39 -24.13
CA VAL A 146 3.87 11.24 -23.28
C VAL A 146 5.34 10.98 -23.59
N SER A 147 5.73 9.72 -23.80
CA SER A 147 7.13 9.34 -24.06
C SER A 147 7.63 9.84 -25.43
N ASP A 148 6.80 9.89 -26.46
CA ASP A 148 7.17 10.38 -27.79
C ASP A 148 7.63 11.84 -27.78
N TYR A 149 7.15 12.63 -26.84
CA TYR A 149 7.61 14.02 -26.65
C TYR A 149 8.93 14.11 -25.87
N ALA A 150 9.19 13.18 -24.97
CA ALA A 150 10.31 13.25 -24.03
C ALA A 150 11.53 12.45 -24.49
N ILE A 151 11.33 11.25 -25.04
CA ILE A 151 12.41 10.33 -25.37
C ILE A 151 12.19 9.77 -26.78
N LYS A 152 12.95 10.29 -27.73
CA LYS A 152 13.01 9.76 -29.11
C LYS A 152 13.96 8.56 -29.13
N ASN A 153 13.59 7.47 -29.81
CA ASN A 153 14.42 6.28 -30.03
C ASN A 153 14.49 5.24 -28.88
N VAL A 154 13.43 5.12 -28.11
CA VAL A 154 13.27 4.03 -27.13
C VAL A 154 12.31 2.97 -27.68
N ILE A 155 12.63 1.71 -27.48
CA ILE A 155 11.74 0.57 -27.68
C ILE A 155 11.40 0.01 -26.30
N ILE A 156 10.12 -0.15 -26.03
CA ILE A 156 9.62 -0.73 -24.80
C ILE A 156 8.87 -1.98 -25.15
N GLU A 157 9.30 -3.08 -24.56
CA GLU A 157 8.64 -4.36 -24.71
C GLU A 157 8.09 -4.81 -23.37
N THR A 158 6.83 -5.21 -23.36
CA THR A 158 6.18 -5.79 -22.18
C THR A 158 6.62 -7.24 -22.04
N ILE A 159 7.35 -7.55 -20.96
CA ILE A 159 7.74 -8.91 -20.66
C ILE A 159 6.61 -9.65 -19.95
N GLN A 160 5.97 -8.97 -19.00
CA GLN A 160 4.88 -9.51 -18.22
C GLN A 160 3.62 -8.69 -18.46
N GLN A 161 2.63 -9.33 -19.06
CA GLN A 161 1.33 -8.68 -19.24
C GLN A 161 0.61 -8.50 -17.90
N PRO A 162 -0.11 -7.38 -17.70
CA PRO A 162 -0.87 -7.18 -16.48
C PRO A 162 -1.96 -8.26 -16.35
N SER A 163 -2.14 -8.74 -15.15
CA SER A 163 -3.21 -9.66 -14.80
C SER A 163 -4.06 -9.07 -13.67
N VAL A 164 -5.34 -9.41 -13.68
CA VAL A 164 -6.24 -8.99 -12.60
C VAL A 164 -5.78 -9.62 -11.28
N ALA A 165 -5.65 -8.82 -10.23
CA ALA A 165 -5.27 -9.31 -8.91
C ALA A 165 -6.31 -10.30 -8.37
N MET A 166 -5.87 -11.47 -7.90
CA MET A 166 -6.77 -12.50 -7.37
C MET A 166 -7.15 -12.28 -5.91
N ALA A 167 -6.32 -11.54 -5.15
CA ALA A 167 -6.52 -11.27 -3.73
C ALA A 167 -6.02 -9.86 -3.37
N PRO A 168 -6.56 -9.26 -2.30
CA PRO A 168 -6.02 -8.00 -1.78
C PRO A 168 -4.62 -8.22 -1.21
N ILE A 169 -3.78 -7.19 -1.27
CA ILE A 169 -2.41 -7.22 -0.73
C ILE A 169 -2.36 -7.00 0.79
N ASN A 170 -3.47 -6.58 1.38
CA ASN A 170 -3.65 -6.34 2.82
C ASN A 170 -4.83 -7.14 3.38
N PRO A 171 -4.78 -8.49 3.39
CA PRO A 171 -5.90 -9.29 3.87
C PRO A 171 -6.21 -8.97 5.35
N LEU A 172 -7.49 -9.09 5.74
CA LEU A 172 -7.97 -8.80 7.10
C LEU A 172 -7.23 -9.60 8.18
N ASP A 173 -6.81 -10.82 7.85
CA ASP A 173 -6.10 -11.71 8.78
C ASP A 173 -4.72 -11.18 9.18
N GLU A 174 -4.03 -10.48 8.28
CA GLU A 174 -2.72 -9.90 8.55
C GLU A 174 -2.80 -8.66 9.46
N LYS A 175 -3.90 -7.90 9.39
CA LYS A 175 -4.16 -6.78 10.30
C LYS A 175 -4.50 -7.24 11.73
N ARG A 176 -5.05 -8.43 11.89
CA ARG A 176 -5.34 -9.01 13.21
C ARG A 176 -4.08 -9.44 13.95
N THR A 177 -3.09 -9.96 13.24
CA THR A 177 -1.82 -10.46 13.82
C THR A 177 -0.81 -9.36 14.14
N SER A 178 -0.95 -8.15 13.59
CA SER A 178 -0.01 -7.05 13.85
C SER A 178 -0.30 -6.24 15.13
N HIS A 179 -1.32 -6.61 15.91
CA HIS A 179 -1.71 -5.98 17.18
C HIS A 179 -1.55 -6.90 18.39
N GLU A 180 -0.96 -8.09 18.27
CA GLU A 180 -0.47 -8.93 19.35
C GLU A 180 1.03 -8.71 19.57
#